data_b76a169b4adf03c37dcf3a1b4b8fb035
#
_entry.id   b76a169b4adf03c37dcf3a1b4b8fb035
#
_cell.length_a   1.000
_cell.length_b   1.000
_cell.length_c   1.000
_cell.angle_alpha   90.00
_cell.angle_beta   90.00
_cell.angle_gamma   90.00
#
_symmetry.space_group_name_H-M   'P 1'
#
loop_
_entity.id
_entity.type
_entity.pdbx_description
1 polymer ?
#
loop_
_entity_poly.entity_id
_entity_poly.type
_entity_poly.pdbx_seq_one_letter_code
_entity_poly.pdbx_strand_id
1 'polypeptide(L)'
;MTETYDIAIIGGGFSGIAVLANIVRAASQPLSLVVISRDEPHIYGPAYSTPRPEHLLNVRAEGMGLFDTDHKGFYDWAAARDSSIKPGDYLPRRLFAEYLTAIRQKTLETAQQKNISIRFMRAEAEDIRPGTQLTLVTDKGDIHAADIVLAIGNTLKAKEDAQSEPRLVTDVWHYDYAALAGAKNIKSIAIVGSGLTALDSIISLLNCGWTGQMTCLSGGAQLPKAHPPVYDKTKLKAADRAHFVGQRPSRIMHELRKSARGADWHYAIDALRPFTQDIWKAFSAPDRLRVAQRYFNLWNLHRHRCDASIRAQADKAIAGGTLEMVQARCTSFHADAAGVDVMLKRDGHDETRRFDLVFKCIGVNYAVANNPLITKLIKKGLLAPADNPFGIAADAAFRAYDGAGGVIHALGTPLFGHLFETTAVPDLRHQAARVAADVIALREGALRSRAAGAGE
;
A
#
# COMPACT_ATOMS: atom_id res chain seq x y z
N MET A 1 -23.20 13.39 23.95
CA MET A 1 -21.91 13.54 24.65
C MET A 1 -20.82 13.11 23.68
N THR A 2 -19.78 13.91 23.52
CA THR A 2 -18.62 13.56 22.69
C THR A 2 -17.84 12.45 23.36
N GLU A 3 -17.58 11.37 22.66
CA GLU A 3 -16.83 10.22 23.18
C GLU A 3 -15.35 10.53 23.25
N THR A 4 -14.69 10.05 24.30
CA THR A 4 -13.24 10.28 24.53
C THR A 4 -12.50 8.96 24.59
N TYR A 5 -11.38 8.90 23.88
CA TYR A 5 -10.49 7.74 23.81
C TYR A 5 -9.03 8.15 24.08
N ASP A 6 -8.22 7.21 24.53
CA ASP A 6 -6.78 7.42 24.61
C ASP A 6 -6.18 7.51 23.23
N ILE A 7 -6.63 6.64 22.31
CA ILE A 7 -6.03 6.49 20.99
C ILE A 7 -7.14 6.33 19.93
N ALA A 8 -7.09 7.11 18.86
CA ALA A 8 -7.89 6.91 17.66
C ALA A 8 -7.01 6.47 16.48
N ILE A 9 -7.35 5.36 15.84
CA ILE A 9 -6.66 4.83 14.65
C ILE A 9 -7.56 5.06 13.45
N ILE A 10 -7.11 5.87 12.48
CA ILE A 10 -7.84 6.14 11.24
C ILE A 10 -7.36 5.17 10.16
N GLY A 11 -8.21 4.23 9.81
CA GLY A 11 -7.98 3.16 8.86
C GLY A 11 -7.98 1.77 9.47
N GLY A 12 -8.90 0.91 9.02
CA GLY A 12 -9.04 -0.49 9.45
C GLY A 12 -8.28 -1.50 8.60
N GLY A 13 -7.43 -1.04 7.66
CA GLY A 13 -6.59 -1.87 6.81
C GLY A 13 -5.42 -2.53 7.54
N PHE A 14 -4.51 -3.16 6.78
CA PHE A 14 -3.32 -3.82 7.34
C PHE A 14 -2.58 -2.93 8.36
N SER A 15 -2.31 -1.67 8.00
CA SER A 15 -1.54 -0.74 8.84
C SER A 15 -2.23 -0.47 10.17
N GLY A 16 -3.54 -0.22 10.16
CA GLY A 16 -4.30 0.04 11.38
C GLY A 16 -4.39 -1.18 12.29
N ILE A 17 -4.63 -2.36 11.73
CA ILE A 17 -4.63 -3.62 12.49
C ILE A 17 -3.24 -3.94 13.05
N ALA A 18 -2.18 -3.66 12.29
CA ALA A 18 -0.81 -3.86 12.76
C ALA A 18 -0.46 -2.94 13.94
N VAL A 19 -0.86 -1.66 13.89
CA VAL A 19 -0.69 -0.73 15.01
C VAL A 19 -1.51 -1.19 16.21
N LEU A 20 -2.81 -1.49 16.02
CA LEU A 20 -3.70 -1.96 17.07
C LEU A 20 -3.13 -3.19 17.79
N ALA A 21 -2.71 -4.21 17.03
CA ALA A 21 -2.17 -5.44 17.58
C ALA A 21 -0.86 -5.21 18.36
N ASN A 22 0.02 -4.34 17.89
CA ASN A 22 1.25 -3.98 18.61
C ASN A 22 0.95 -3.18 19.88
N ILE A 23 0.01 -2.23 19.86
CA ILE A 23 -0.42 -1.47 21.05
C ILE A 23 -0.97 -2.44 22.09
N VAL A 24 -1.94 -3.28 21.75
CA VAL A 24 -2.55 -4.24 22.70
C VAL A 24 -1.52 -5.21 23.27
N ARG A 25 -0.58 -5.67 22.45
CA ARG A 25 0.51 -6.54 22.88
C ARG A 25 1.43 -5.85 23.90
N ALA A 26 1.79 -4.60 23.66
CA ALA A 26 2.76 -3.84 24.46
C ALA A 26 2.16 -3.20 25.71
N ALA A 27 0.87 -2.86 25.68
CA ALA A 27 0.21 -2.16 26.78
C ALA A 27 0.28 -2.93 28.09
N SER A 28 0.71 -2.24 29.15
CA SER A 28 0.75 -2.72 30.54
C SER A 28 -0.40 -2.20 31.41
N GLN A 29 -1.17 -1.23 30.90
CA GLN A 29 -2.27 -0.56 31.60
C GLN A 29 -3.54 -0.59 30.73
N PRO A 30 -4.73 -0.47 31.35
CA PRO A 30 -5.98 -0.28 30.61
C PRO A 30 -5.93 0.93 29.70
N LEU A 31 -6.46 0.78 28.49
CA LEU A 31 -6.55 1.84 27.47
C LEU A 31 -7.91 1.78 26.78
N SER A 32 -8.34 2.92 26.23
CA SER A 32 -9.51 3.04 25.39
C SER A 32 -9.10 3.39 23.96
N LEU A 33 -9.46 2.54 23.00
CA LEU A 33 -9.11 2.71 21.60
C LEU A 33 -10.34 2.74 20.70
N VAL A 34 -10.29 3.56 19.65
CA VAL A 34 -11.25 3.52 18.55
C VAL A 34 -10.52 3.33 17.23
N VAL A 35 -11.03 2.41 16.40
CA VAL A 35 -10.57 2.23 15.01
C VAL A 35 -11.67 2.70 14.10
N ILE A 36 -11.36 3.69 13.26
CA ILE A 36 -12.30 4.34 12.36
C ILE A 36 -11.98 3.93 10.94
N SER A 37 -12.95 3.39 10.23
CA SER A 37 -12.80 2.95 8.84
C SER A 37 -14.09 3.19 8.06
N ARG A 38 -13.96 3.54 6.79
CA ARG A 38 -15.10 3.62 5.85
C ARG A 38 -15.66 2.23 5.54
N ASP A 39 -14.76 1.25 5.50
CA ASP A 39 -15.06 -0.14 5.17
C ASP A 39 -15.45 -0.94 6.41
N GLU A 40 -16.10 -2.07 6.20
CA GLU A 40 -16.40 -3.02 7.27
C GLU A 40 -15.12 -3.54 7.94
N PRO A 41 -15.17 -3.90 9.24
CA PRO A 41 -13.99 -4.27 10.02
C PRO A 41 -13.18 -5.47 9.50
N HIS A 42 -13.77 -6.29 8.61
CA HIS A 42 -13.09 -7.44 7.99
C HIS A 42 -12.44 -7.12 6.64
N ILE A 43 -12.55 -5.89 6.15
CA ILE A 43 -11.94 -5.43 4.90
C ILE A 43 -10.61 -4.77 5.21
N TYR A 44 -9.51 -5.44 4.86
CA TYR A 44 -8.14 -5.00 5.17
C TYR A 44 -7.49 -4.18 4.06
N GLY A 45 -8.32 -3.47 3.30
CA GLY A 45 -7.92 -2.61 2.18
C GLY A 45 -7.93 -3.35 0.84
N PRO A 46 -7.89 -2.61 -0.29
CA PRO A 46 -8.12 -3.14 -1.63
C PRO A 46 -7.20 -4.31 -2.01
N ALA A 47 -5.95 -4.29 -1.54
CA ALA A 47 -4.97 -5.32 -1.88
C ALA A 47 -5.32 -6.73 -1.35
N TYR A 48 -6.10 -6.82 -0.27
CA TYR A 48 -6.40 -8.09 0.41
C TYR A 48 -7.90 -8.44 0.41
N SER A 49 -8.76 -7.56 -0.13
CA SER A 49 -10.21 -7.79 -0.19
C SER A 49 -10.67 -8.57 -1.41
N THR A 50 -9.77 -8.88 -2.34
CA THR A 50 -10.09 -9.66 -3.53
C THR A 50 -10.50 -11.10 -3.18
N PRO A 51 -11.62 -11.61 -3.72
CA PRO A 51 -12.04 -13.00 -3.50
C PRO A 51 -11.29 -14.01 -4.37
N ARG A 52 -10.45 -13.55 -5.31
CA ARG A 52 -9.87 -14.36 -6.37
C ARG A 52 -8.61 -15.09 -5.90
N PRO A 53 -8.54 -16.43 -6.07
CA PRO A 53 -7.38 -17.21 -5.65
C PRO A 53 -6.13 -16.95 -6.51
N GLU A 54 -6.31 -16.52 -7.76
CA GLU A 54 -5.21 -16.20 -8.69
C GLU A 54 -4.49 -14.88 -8.36
N HIS A 55 -5.07 -14.03 -7.53
CA HIS A 55 -4.41 -12.82 -7.06
C HIS A 55 -3.41 -13.14 -5.96
N LEU A 56 -2.18 -13.42 -6.36
CA LEU A 56 -1.13 -13.81 -5.43
C LEU A 56 -0.46 -12.60 -4.77
N LEU A 57 0.06 -12.85 -3.58
CA LEU A 57 1.00 -11.95 -2.92
C LEU A 57 2.29 -11.84 -3.76
N ASN A 58 2.94 -10.70 -3.70
CA ASN A 58 4.23 -10.46 -4.36
C ASN A 58 5.43 -10.56 -3.38
N VAL A 59 5.17 -11.00 -2.17
CA VAL A 59 6.14 -11.32 -1.12
C VAL A 59 5.91 -12.76 -0.69
N ARG A 60 7.00 -13.49 -0.43
CA ARG A 60 6.93 -14.88 0.01
C ARG A 60 6.24 -15.01 1.36
N ALA A 61 5.58 -16.14 1.61
CA ALA A 61 4.82 -16.38 2.83
C ALA A 61 5.64 -16.11 4.11
N GLU A 62 6.91 -16.56 4.14
CA GLU A 62 7.84 -16.35 5.26
C GLU A 62 8.16 -14.88 5.56
N GLY A 63 7.85 -13.97 4.64
CA GLY A 63 8.09 -12.53 4.78
C GLY A 63 6.85 -11.72 5.16
N MET A 64 5.69 -12.34 5.31
CA MET A 64 4.40 -11.66 5.44
C MET A 64 3.85 -11.59 6.87
N GLY A 65 4.63 -11.97 7.89
CA GLY A 65 4.19 -11.82 9.29
C GLY A 65 3.88 -10.37 9.66
N LEU A 66 2.87 -10.19 10.52
CA LEU A 66 2.39 -8.86 10.93
C LEU A 66 3.35 -8.17 11.91
N PHE A 67 4.00 -8.92 12.80
CA PHE A 67 4.86 -8.36 13.83
C PHE A 67 6.33 -8.28 13.37
N ASP A 68 7.02 -7.22 13.77
CA ASP A 68 8.44 -7.02 13.43
C ASP A 68 9.36 -8.07 14.07
N THR A 69 8.91 -8.68 15.17
CA THR A 69 9.59 -9.78 15.86
C THR A 69 9.19 -11.17 15.35
N ASP A 70 8.21 -11.26 14.44
CA ASP A 70 7.67 -12.52 13.93
C ASP A 70 7.38 -12.42 12.42
N HIS A 71 8.45 -12.46 11.64
CA HIS A 71 8.37 -12.34 10.18
C HIS A 71 7.66 -13.53 9.52
N LYS A 72 7.68 -14.70 10.15
CA LYS A 72 7.12 -15.94 9.64
C LYS A 72 5.69 -16.18 10.06
N GLY A 73 5.09 -15.35 10.92
CA GLY A 73 3.78 -15.61 11.52
C GLY A 73 2.67 -15.91 10.51
N PHE A 74 2.71 -15.33 9.30
CA PHE A 74 1.75 -15.70 8.25
C PHE A 74 2.03 -17.10 7.69
N TYR A 75 3.30 -17.43 7.42
CA TYR A 75 3.68 -18.75 6.95
C TYR A 75 3.30 -19.83 7.98
N ASP A 76 3.64 -19.65 9.24
CA ASP A 76 3.37 -20.62 10.31
C ASP A 76 1.86 -20.82 10.48
N TRP A 77 1.08 -19.73 10.40
CA TRP A 77 -0.39 -19.79 10.44
C TRP A 77 -0.98 -20.54 9.24
N ALA A 78 -0.46 -20.33 8.04
CA ALA A 78 -0.93 -20.97 6.82
C ALA A 78 -0.53 -22.46 6.77
N ALA A 79 0.73 -22.78 7.09
CA ALA A 79 1.27 -24.14 7.11
C ALA A 79 0.59 -25.04 8.16
N ALA A 80 0.11 -24.46 9.27
CA ALA A 80 -0.71 -25.18 10.25
C ALA A 80 -2.07 -25.63 9.70
N ARG A 81 -2.56 -25.02 8.59
CA ARG A 81 -3.82 -25.36 7.92
C ARG A 81 -3.63 -26.25 6.69
N ASP A 82 -2.51 -26.04 6.02
CA ASP A 82 -2.11 -26.84 4.85
C ASP A 82 -0.59 -27.06 4.88
N SER A 83 -0.19 -28.26 5.29
CA SER A 83 1.22 -28.66 5.43
C SER A 83 1.99 -28.71 4.09
N SER A 84 1.31 -28.60 2.95
CA SER A 84 1.95 -28.53 1.64
C SER A 84 2.58 -27.16 1.37
N ILE A 85 2.16 -26.12 2.08
CA ILE A 85 2.65 -24.74 1.95
C ILE A 85 4.12 -24.65 2.42
N LYS A 86 4.94 -24.05 1.58
CA LYS A 86 6.38 -23.84 1.85
C LYS A 86 6.67 -22.38 2.17
N PRO A 87 7.75 -22.07 2.91
CA PRO A 87 8.13 -20.70 3.26
C PRO A 87 8.29 -19.77 2.05
N GLY A 88 8.76 -20.33 0.93
CA GLY A 88 9.03 -19.61 -0.31
C GLY A 88 7.82 -19.36 -1.21
N ASP A 89 6.64 -19.86 -0.88
CA ASP A 89 5.45 -19.79 -1.73
C ASP A 89 4.84 -18.39 -1.76
N TYR A 90 4.23 -18.04 -2.89
CA TYR A 90 3.42 -16.85 -3.07
C TYR A 90 1.95 -17.25 -2.94
N LEU A 91 1.33 -16.91 -1.82
CA LEU A 91 -0.01 -17.36 -1.48
C LEU A 91 -1.08 -16.36 -1.96
N PRO A 92 -2.35 -16.79 -2.12
CA PRO A 92 -3.46 -15.90 -2.46
C PRO A 92 -3.62 -14.76 -1.45
N ARG A 93 -3.90 -13.54 -1.95
CA ARG A 93 -4.12 -12.35 -1.10
C ARG A 93 -5.29 -12.54 -0.14
N ARG A 94 -6.34 -13.28 -0.53
CA ARG A 94 -7.47 -13.61 0.35
C ARG A 94 -7.03 -14.41 1.58
N LEU A 95 -6.06 -15.33 1.45
CA LEU A 95 -5.54 -16.09 2.57
C LEU A 95 -4.82 -15.19 3.59
N PHE A 96 -4.16 -14.13 3.10
CA PHE A 96 -3.58 -13.13 4.00
C PHE A 96 -4.66 -12.32 4.75
N ALA A 97 -5.80 -12.02 4.13
CA ALA A 97 -6.93 -11.39 4.82
C ALA A 97 -7.50 -12.31 5.93
N GLU A 98 -7.55 -13.61 5.70
CA GLU A 98 -7.95 -14.60 6.73
C GLU A 98 -6.97 -14.61 7.92
N TYR A 99 -5.67 -14.54 7.64
CA TYR A 99 -4.64 -14.37 8.68
C TYR A 99 -4.83 -13.09 9.47
N LEU A 100 -5.08 -11.95 8.80
CA LEU A 100 -5.34 -10.68 9.48
C LEU A 100 -6.61 -10.74 10.34
N THR A 101 -7.62 -11.48 9.91
CA THR A 101 -8.84 -11.75 10.70
C THR A 101 -8.50 -12.53 11.97
N ALA A 102 -7.68 -13.56 11.86
CA ALA A 102 -7.23 -14.35 13.02
C ALA A 102 -6.39 -13.50 13.99
N ILE A 103 -5.49 -12.65 13.49
CA ILE A 103 -4.73 -11.71 14.30
C ILE A 103 -5.66 -10.72 15.02
N ARG A 104 -6.63 -10.15 14.31
CA ARG A 104 -7.60 -9.22 14.91
C ARG A 104 -8.38 -9.90 16.04
N GLN A 105 -8.86 -11.11 15.82
CA GLN A 105 -9.59 -11.86 16.84
C GLN A 105 -8.73 -12.09 18.08
N LYS A 106 -7.50 -12.59 17.90
CA LYS A 106 -6.55 -12.76 19.01
C LYS A 106 -6.22 -11.45 19.72
N THR A 107 -6.17 -10.33 18.99
CA THR A 107 -5.93 -9.00 19.56
C THR A 107 -7.10 -8.58 20.46
N LEU A 108 -8.35 -8.82 20.05
CA LEU A 108 -9.53 -8.53 20.87
C LEU A 108 -9.59 -9.39 22.14
N GLU A 109 -9.26 -10.67 22.05
CA GLU A 109 -9.17 -11.55 23.23
C GLU A 109 -8.09 -11.08 24.22
N THR A 110 -6.92 -10.70 23.70
CA THR A 110 -5.84 -10.14 24.53
C THR A 110 -6.24 -8.80 25.15
N ALA A 111 -6.93 -7.94 24.40
CA ALA A 111 -7.43 -6.66 24.90
C ALA A 111 -8.40 -6.85 26.06
N GLN A 112 -9.34 -7.80 25.95
CA GLN A 112 -10.27 -8.14 27.03
C GLN A 112 -9.54 -8.60 28.29
N GLN A 113 -8.52 -9.45 28.17
CA GLN A 113 -7.70 -9.91 29.29
C GLN A 113 -6.93 -8.78 29.99
N LYS A 114 -6.58 -7.74 29.23
CA LYS A 114 -5.84 -6.56 29.73
C LYS A 114 -6.73 -5.38 30.12
N ASN A 115 -8.06 -5.54 30.10
CA ASN A 115 -9.02 -4.45 30.32
C ASN A 115 -8.83 -3.28 29.36
N ILE A 116 -8.48 -3.55 28.12
CA ILE A 116 -8.37 -2.57 27.05
C ILE A 116 -9.69 -2.56 26.28
N SER A 117 -10.35 -1.41 26.20
CA SER A 117 -11.56 -1.25 25.41
C SER A 117 -11.23 -0.90 23.97
N ILE A 118 -11.82 -1.61 23.00
CA ILE A 118 -11.64 -1.35 21.57
C ILE A 118 -13.01 -1.23 20.91
N ARG A 119 -13.22 -0.10 20.23
CA ARG A 119 -14.40 0.13 19.40
C ARG A 119 -13.99 0.20 17.93
N PHE A 120 -14.70 -0.52 17.06
CA PHE A 120 -14.64 -0.32 15.62
C PHE A 120 -15.82 0.54 15.19
N MET A 121 -15.54 1.63 14.50
CA MET A 121 -16.54 2.58 14.05
C MET A 121 -16.47 2.73 12.54
N ARG A 122 -17.59 2.45 11.86
CA ARG A 122 -17.72 2.72 10.43
C ARG A 122 -18.05 4.20 10.22
N ALA A 123 -17.02 4.98 9.88
CA ALA A 123 -17.14 6.42 9.66
C ALA A 123 -16.03 6.92 8.72
N GLU A 124 -16.24 8.09 8.13
CA GLU A 124 -15.26 8.86 7.38
C GLU A 124 -14.61 9.90 8.32
N ALA A 125 -13.27 9.91 8.38
CA ALA A 125 -12.54 10.96 9.07
C ALA A 125 -12.40 12.18 8.14
N GLU A 126 -12.97 13.32 8.52
CA GLU A 126 -13.06 14.51 7.69
C GLU A 126 -12.11 15.63 8.11
N ASP A 127 -11.71 15.67 9.38
CA ASP A 127 -10.87 16.73 9.93
C ASP A 127 -10.25 16.33 11.27
N ILE A 128 -9.18 17.04 11.68
CA ILE A 128 -8.64 17.00 13.02
C ILE A 128 -8.47 18.45 13.51
N ARG A 129 -8.86 18.72 14.74
CA ARG A 129 -8.72 20.03 15.38
C ARG A 129 -7.90 19.87 16.67
N PRO A 130 -6.86 20.68 16.88
CA PRO A 130 -6.14 20.75 18.14
C PRO A 130 -6.99 21.46 19.21
N GLY A 131 -6.77 21.13 20.48
CA GLY A 131 -7.47 21.72 21.62
C GLY A 131 -6.85 21.24 22.91
N THR A 132 -7.63 21.06 23.99
CA THR A 132 -7.17 20.37 25.21
C THR A 132 -6.92 18.89 24.98
N GLN A 133 -7.61 18.32 23.99
CA GLN A 133 -7.36 17.03 23.33
C GLN A 133 -7.56 17.22 21.84
N LEU A 134 -7.01 16.32 21.01
CA LEU A 134 -7.31 16.32 19.58
C LEU A 134 -8.77 15.95 19.36
N THR A 135 -9.47 16.71 18.55
CA THR A 135 -10.84 16.42 18.13
C THR A 135 -10.81 15.86 16.72
N LEU A 136 -11.12 14.60 16.56
CA LEU A 136 -11.32 13.96 15.27
C LEU A 136 -12.77 14.18 14.85
N VAL A 137 -12.96 14.87 13.74
CA VAL A 137 -14.27 15.13 13.12
C VAL A 137 -14.59 14.00 12.16
N THR A 138 -15.74 13.39 12.31
CA THR A 138 -16.23 12.35 11.38
C THR A 138 -17.64 12.65 10.88
N ASP A 139 -18.07 11.98 9.83
CA ASP A 139 -19.45 12.01 9.32
C ASP A 139 -20.50 11.45 10.32
N LYS A 140 -20.05 10.86 11.43
CA LYS A 140 -20.87 10.31 12.52
C LYS A 140 -20.76 11.08 13.83
N GLY A 141 -20.06 12.20 13.83
CA GLY A 141 -19.85 13.07 14.99
C GLY A 141 -18.38 13.17 15.41
N ASP A 142 -18.15 14.05 16.36
CA ASP A 142 -16.81 14.37 16.87
C ASP A 142 -16.36 13.35 17.94
N ILE A 143 -15.09 13.00 17.92
CA ILE A 143 -14.42 12.10 18.84
C ILE A 143 -13.20 12.83 19.43
N HIS A 144 -13.03 12.78 20.75
CA HIS A 144 -11.81 13.25 21.40
C HIS A 144 -10.81 12.10 21.53
N ALA A 145 -9.54 12.37 21.22
CA ALA A 145 -8.46 11.42 21.43
C ALA A 145 -7.19 12.14 21.86
N ALA A 146 -6.43 11.49 22.71
CA ALA A 146 -5.13 12.04 23.13
C ALA A 146 -4.04 11.77 22.08
N ASP A 147 -4.11 10.64 21.36
CA ASP A 147 -3.27 10.33 20.22
C ASP A 147 -4.12 9.90 19.01
N ILE A 148 -3.71 10.31 17.82
CA ILE A 148 -4.32 9.89 16.56
C ILE A 148 -3.26 9.23 15.68
N VAL A 149 -3.61 8.08 15.08
CA VAL A 149 -2.74 7.38 14.14
C VAL A 149 -3.36 7.40 12.75
N LEU A 150 -2.68 8.02 11.80
CA LEU A 150 -3.06 8.07 10.38
C LEU A 150 -2.59 6.78 9.67
N ALA A 151 -3.42 5.74 9.70
CA ALA A 151 -3.23 4.46 8.99
C ALA A 151 -4.13 4.39 7.74
N ILE A 152 -4.30 5.50 7.04
CA ILE A 152 -5.32 5.75 6.00
C ILE A 152 -5.10 4.97 4.69
N GLY A 153 -3.99 4.22 4.58
CA GLY A 153 -3.70 3.37 3.42
C GLY A 153 -3.46 4.14 2.12
N ASN A 154 -3.76 3.49 1.01
CA ASN A 154 -3.53 4.03 -0.31
C ASN A 154 -4.72 4.84 -0.82
N THR A 155 -4.48 6.05 -1.31
CA THR A 155 -5.45 6.77 -2.13
C THR A 155 -5.37 6.25 -3.56
N LEU A 156 -6.45 5.64 -4.06
CA LEU A 156 -6.49 5.11 -5.42
C LEU A 156 -6.88 6.23 -6.39
N LYS A 157 -6.09 6.43 -7.44
CA LYS A 157 -6.37 7.40 -8.52
C LYS A 157 -7.71 7.15 -9.21
N ALA A 158 -8.19 5.92 -9.17
CA ALA A 158 -9.39 5.52 -9.88
C ALA A 158 -10.70 6.08 -9.31
N LYS A 159 -10.74 6.48 -8.03
CA LYS A 159 -11.98 6.95 -7.39
C LYS A 159 -12.27 8.44 -7.62
N GLU A 160 -11.32 9.21 -8.11
CA GLU A 160 -11.48 10.66 -8.33
C GLU A 160 -12.46 11.00 -9.47
N ASP A 161 -12.63 10.06 -10.43
CA ASP A 161 -13.52 10.22 -11.60
C ASP A 161 -14.75 9.27 -11.53
N ALA A 162 -15.12 8.82 -10.35
CA ALA A 162 -16.17 7.81 -10.18
C ALA A 162 -17.60 8.36 -10.37
N GLN A 163 -17.90 8.88 -11.54
CA GLN A 163 -19.19 8.63 -12.15
C GLN A 163 -19.17 7.16 -12.54
N SER A 164 -20.17 6.41 -12.10
CA SER A 164 -20.31 4.97 -12.35
C SER A 164 -20.61 4.72 -13.84
N GLU A 165 -19.55 4.78 -14.64
CA GLU A 165 -19.64 4.43 -16.05
C GLU A 165 -19.48 2.91 -16.16
N PRO A 166 -20.50 2.15 -16.57
CA PRO A 166 -20.48 0.69 -16.56
C PRO A 166 -19.34 0.09 -17.38
N ARG A 167 -18.79 0.86 -18.32
CA ARG A 167 -17.71 0.45 -19.23
C ARG A 167 -16.32 0.89 -18.77
N LEU A 168 -16.22 1.70 -17.71
CA LEU A 168 -14.97 2.19 -17.14
C LEU A 168 -14.78 1.67 -15.71
N VAL A 169 -14.13 0.51 -15.58
CA VAL A 169 -13.97 -0.19 -14.30
C VAL A 169 -12.83 0.42 -13.50
N THR A 170 -13.12 0.91 -12.32
CA THR A 170 -12.16 1.51 -11.38
C THR A 170 -11.82 0.58 -10.21
N ASP A 171 -12.72 -0.32 -9.83
CA ASP A 171 -12.51 -1.37 -8.85
C ASP A 171 -12.34 -2.72 -9.54
N VAL A 172 -11.12 -2.98 -9.98
CA VAL A 172 -10.78 -4.18 -10.74
C VAL A 172 -10.70 -5.44 -9.86
N TRP A 173 -10.54 -5.30 -8.55
CA TRP A 173 -10.43 -6.47 -7.66
C TRP A 173 -11.77 -7.10 -7.30
N HIS A 174 -12.86 -6.30 -7.30
CA HIS A 174 -14.23 -6.79 -7.05
C HIS A 174 -15.08 -6.89 -8.33
N TYR A 175 -14.46 -6.67 -9.50
CA TYR A 175 -15.16 -6.81 -10.76
C TYR A 175 -15.59 -8.27 -11.00
N ASP A 176 -16.80 -8.47 -11.51
CA ASP A 176 -17.29 -9.81 -11.88
C ASP A 176 -16.72 -10.25 -13.24
N TYR A 177 -15.52 -10.79 -13.21
CA TYR A 177 -14.88 -11.32 -14.43
C TYR A 177 -15.63 -12.51 -15.01
N ALA A 178 -16.36 -13.30 -14.20
CA ALA A 178 -17.11 -14.44 -14.70
C ALA A 178 -18.23 -14.02 -15.67
N ALA A 179 -18.80 -12.83 -15.49
CA ALA A 179 -19.79 -12.28 -16.40
C ALA A 179 -19.24 -12.02 -17.82
N LEU A 180 -17.90 -11.96 -17.99
CA LEU A 180 -17.27 -11.77 -19.30
C LEU A 180 -17.17 -13.05 -20.12
N ALA A 181 -17.17 -14.23 -19.49
CA ALA A 181 -17.00 -15.52 -20.19
C ALA A 181 -18.04 -15.78 -21.30
N GLY A 182 -19.23 -15.20 -21.18
CA GLY A 182 -20.31 -15.31 -22.16
C GLY A 182 -20.68 -14.01 -22.87
N ALA A 183 -19.97 -12.90 -22.59
CA ALA A 183 -20.33 -11.57 -23.08
C ALA A 183 -20.01 -11.39 -24.55
N LYS A 184 -20.96 -11.64 -25.44
CA LYS A 184 -20.80 -11.50 -26.90
C LYS A 184 -20.61 -10.05 -27.38
N ASN A 185 -20.97 -9.07 -26.57
CA ASN A 185 -20.90 -7.65 -26.86
C ASN A 185 -19.60 -6.97 -26.37
N ILE A 186 -18.68 -7.73 -25.78
CA ILE A 186 -17.36 -7.24 -25.35
C ILE A 186 -16.30 -8.06 -26.08
N LYS A 187 -15.62 -7.43 -27.03
CA LYS A 187 -14.59 -8.04 -27.88
C LYS A 187 -13.20 -7.47 -27.62
N SER A 188 -13.13 -6.25 -27.08
CA SER A 188 -11.90 -5.51 -26.82
C SER A 188 -11.89 -4.93 -25.41
N ILE A 189 -10.80 -5.17 -24.68
CA ILE A 189 -10.60 -4.62 -23.33
C ILE A 189 -9.27 -3.87 -23.27
N ALA A 190 -9.32 -2.61 -22.84
CA ALA A 190 -8.11 -1.89 -22.47
C ALA A 190 -7.80 -2.05 -20.98
N ILE A 191 -6.52 -2.28 -20.66
CA ILE A 191 -5.97 -2.33 -19.31
C ILE A 191 -5.00 -1.15 -19.19
N VAL A 192 -5.39 -0.13 -18.43
CA VAL A 192 -4.61 1.10 -18.30
C VAL A 192 -3.69 1.03 -17.10
N GLY A 193 -2.40 0.96 -17.36
CA GLY A 193 -1.35 0.65 -16.40
C GLY A 193 -0.77 -0.74 -16.65
N SER A 194 0.48 -0.96 -16.23
CA SER A 194 1.18 -2.24 -16.42
C SER A 194 1.83 -2.76 -15.12
N GLY A 195 1.34 -2.32 -13.96
CA GLY A 195 1.80 -2.78 -12.64
C GLY A 195 1.17 -4.12 -12.22
N LEU A 196 1.33 -4.49 -10.95
CA LEU A 196 0.77 -5.72 -10.38
C LEU A 196 -0.76 -5.76 -10.51
N THR A 197 -1.46 -4.64 -10.35
CA THR A 197 -2.92 -4.56 -10.51
C THR A 197 -3.36 -4.89 -11.95
N ALA A 198 -2.60 -4.41 -12.94
CA ALA A 198 -2.86 -4.76 -14.33
C ALA A 198 -2.63 -6.25 -14.59
N LEU A 199 -1.57 -6.80 -13.99
CA LEU A 199 -1.27 -8.22 -14.09
C LEU A 199 -2.37 -9.07 -13.44
N ASP A 200 -2.87 -8.69 -12.25
CA ASP A 200 -4.02 -9.34 -11.61
C ASP A 200 -5.24 -9.37 -12.54
N SER A 201 -5.55 -8.23 -13.19
CA SER A 201 -6.69 -8.14 -14.14
C SER A 201 -6.47 -9.01 -15.38
N ILE A 202 -5.27 -9.04 -15.95
CA ILE A 202 -4.92 -9.91 -17.08
C ILE A 202 -5.14 -11.36 -16.72
N ILE A 203 -4.65 -11.81 -15.58
CA ILE A 203 -4.78 -13.20 -15.14
C ILE A 203 -6.24 -13.55 -14.87
N SER A 204 -7.02 -12.67 -14.26
CA SER A 204 -8.45 -12.91 -14.06
C SER A 204 -9.21 -13.02 -15.39
N LEU A 205 -8.88 -12.21 -16.41
CA LEU A 205 -9.45 -12.31 -17.75
C LEU A 205 -9.09 -13.65 -18.42
N LEU A 206 -7.85 -14.09 -18.30
CA LEU A 206 -7.42 -15.38 -18.86
C LEU A 206 -8.11 -16.55 -18.13
N ASN A 207 -8.22 -16.49 -16.81
CA ASN A 207 -8.78 -17.58 -15.99
C ASN A 207 -10.31 -17.67 -16.07
N CYS A 208 -11.01 -16.56 -16.38
CA CYS A 208 -12.45 -16.61 -16.61
C CYS A 208 -12.83 -17.16 -17.99
N GLY A 209 -11.85 -17.50 -18.84
CA GLY A 209 -12.06 -18.03 -20.18
C GLY A 209 -12.45 -16.98 -21.22
N TRP A 210 -12.22 -15.70 -20.94
CA TRP A 210 -12.45 -14.65 -21.92
C TRP A 210 -11.43 -14.72 -23.06
N THR A 211 -11.89 -14.65 -24.32
CA THR A 211 -11.09 -14.92 -25.54
C THR A 211 -10.93 -13.70 -26.45
N GLY A 212 -11.45 -12.52 -26.06
CA GLY A 212 -11.31 -11.30 -26.84
C GLY A 212 -9.92 -10.68 -26.77
N GLN A 213 -9.73 -9.54 -27.42
CA GLN A 213 -8.47 -8.82 -27.50
C GLN A 213 -8.23 -7.97 -26.24
N MET A 214 -7.11 -8.18 -25.55
CA MET A 214 -6.59 -7.33 -24.47
C MET A 214 -5.53 -6.36 -25.01
N THR A 215 -5.61 -5.09 -24.61
CA THR A 215 -4.57 -4.09 -24.90
C THR A 215 -4.13 -3.44 -23.59
N CYS A 216 -2.88 -3.68 -23.19
CA CYS A 216 -2.29 -3.05 -22.01
C CYS A 216 -1.60 -1.73 -22.39
N LEU A 217 -2.14 -0.61 -21.89
CA LEU A 217 -1.70 0.75 -22.21
C LEU A 217 -0.87 1.31 -21.06
N SER A 218 0.41 1.57 -21.28
CA SER A 218 1.26 2.22 -20.25
C SER A 218 2.46 2.92 -20.87
N GLY A 219 3.02 3.89 -20.15
CA GLY A 219 4.20 4.64 -20.60
C GLY A 219 5.46 3.80 -20.76
N GLY A 220 5.56 2.62 -20.14
CA GLY A 220 6.71 1.72 -20.23
C GLY A 220 6.46 0.46 -21.03
N ALA A 221 5.21 0.11 -21.33
CA ALA A 221 4.78 -1.13 -22.00
C ALA A 221 5.45 -2.41 -21.46
N GLN A 222 5.68 -2.46 -20.15
CA GLN A 222 6.36 -3.59 -19.50
C GLN A 222 5.58 -4.04 -18.27
N LEU A 223 5.32 -5.32 -18.16
CA LEU A 223 4.75 -5.95 -16.96
C LEU A 223 5.84 -6.17 -15.89
N PRO A 224 5.47 -6.30 -14.61
CA PRO A 224 6.38 -6.62 -13.52
C PRO A 224 7.26 -7.82 -13.84
N LYS A 225 8.52 -7.77 -13.44
CA LYS A 225 9.43 -8.91 -13.61
C LYS A 225 9.00 -10.07 -12.72
N ALA A 226 9.24 -11.29 -13.17
CA ALA A 226 9.06 -12.46 -12.33
C ALA A 226 10.11 -12.54 -11.22
N HIS A 227 9.77 -13.14 -10.09
CA HIS A 227 10.78 -13.64 -9.17
C HIS A 227 11.60 -14.77 -9.83
N PRO A 228 12.89 -14.91 -9.52
CA PRO A 228 13.65 -16.04 -10.00
C PRO A 228 13.05 -17.34 -9.44
N PRO A 229 12.99 -18.42 -10.25
CA PRO A 229 12.45 -19.71 -9.81
C PRO A 229 13.14 -20.25 -8.55
N VAL A 230 14.44 -20.03 -8.47
CA VAL A 230 15.27 -20.31 -7.29
C VAL A 230 15.99 -19.04 -6.87
N TYR A 231 15.74 -18.58 -5.65
CA TYR A 231 16.48 -17.46 -5.09
C TYR A 231 17.68 -17.97 -4.32
N ASP A 232 18.84 -17.91 -4.95
CA ASP A 232 20.12 -18.33 -4.36
C ASP A 232 20.71 -17.18 -3.52
N LYS A 233 20.53 -17.27 -2.20
CA LYS A 233 21.06 -16.26 -1.26
C LYS A 233 22.58 -16.09 -1.33
N THR A 234 23.32 -17.09 -1.82
CA THR A 234 24.80 -17.00 -1.94
C THR A 234 25.24 -16.03 -3.03
N LYS A 235 24.37 -15.77 -4.01
CA LYS A 235 24.59 -14.78 -5.06
C LYS A 235 24.33 -13.34 -4.62
N LEU A 236 23.65 -13.15 -3.48
CA LEU A 236 23.38 -11.82 -2.93
C LEU A 236 24.67 -11.26 -2.32
N LYS A 237 25.40 -10.49 -3.11
CA LYS A 237 26.56 -9.73 -2.60
C LYS A 237 26.04 -8.49 -1.90
N ALA A 238 26.42 -8.29 -0.63
CA ALA A 238 26.10 -7.07 0.08
C ALA A 238 26.63 -5.86 -0.70
N ALA A 239 25.77 -4.89 -0.95
CA ALA A 239 26.20 -3.63 -1.52
C ALA A 239 27.03 -2.88 -0.46
N ASP A 240 28.09 -2.21 -0.89
CA ASP A 240 28.80 -1.29 0.00
C ASP A 240 27.96 -0.04 0.22
N ARG A 241 27.48 0.14 1.44
CA ARG A 241 26.68 1.29 1.85
C ARG A 241 27.37 2.62 1.52
N ALA A 242 28.68 2.72 1.78
CA ALA A 242 29.45 3.95 1.54
C ALA A 242 29.55 4.28 0.05
N HIS A 243 29.45 3.28 -0.82
CA HIS A 243 29.49 3.48 -2.27
C HIS A 243 28.19 4.08 -2.83
N PHE A 244 27.06 3.93 -2.14
CA PHE A 244 25.73 4.37 -2.64
C PHE A 244 25.15 5.56 -1.89
N VAL A 245 25.34 5.65 -0.57
CA VAL A 245 24.79 6.75 0.24
C VAL A 245 25.54 8.05 -0.07
N GLY A 246 24.81 9.11 -0.34
CA GLY A 246 25.37 10.42 -0.72
C GLY A 246 25.72 10.57 -2.22
N GLN A 247 25.52 9.51 -3.02
CA GLN A 247 25.71 9.59 -4.47
C GLN A 247 24.48 10.17 -5.17
N ARG A 248 24.70 10.79 -6.36
CA ARG A 248 23.60 11.26 -7.21
C ARG A 248 22.78 10.10 -7.77
N PRO A 249 21.46 10.27 -8.01
CA PRO A 249 20.60 9.20 -8.55
C PRO A 249 21.11 8.59 -9.87
N SER A 250 21.68 9.41 -10.77
CA SER A 250 22.23 8.94 -12.04
C SER A 250 23.42 7.98 -11.85
N ARG A 251 24.28 8.23 -10.85
CA ARG A 251 25.40 7.36 -10.54
C ARG A 251 24.93 6.05 -9.96
N ILE A 252 23.98 6.09 -9.03
CA ILE A 252 23.37 4.86 -8.46
C ILE A 252 22.78 4.00 -9.59
N MET A 253 22.03 4.60 -10.51
CA MET A 253 21.46 3.90 -11.65
C MET A 253 22.53 3.34 -12.60
N HIS A 254 23.66 4.02 -12.77
CA HIS A 254 24.78 3.51 -13.55
C HIS A 254 25.40 2.27 -12.90
N GLU A 255 25.68 2.32 -11.60
CA GLU A 255 26.27 1.20 -10.84
C GLU A 255 25.32 -0.01 -10.79
N LEU A 256 24.01 0.24 -10.61
CA LEU A 256 22.99 -0.81 -10.70
C LEU A 256 23.00 -1.51 -12.07
N ARG A 257 23.03 -0.75 -13.17
CA ARG A 257 23.10 -1.32 -14.53
C ARG A 257 24.39 -2.09 -14.74
N LYS A 258 25.51 -1.62 -14.22
CA LYS A 258 26.80 -2.30 -14.28
C LYS A 258 26.76 -3.62 -13.51
N SER A 259 26.22 -3.62 -12.29
CA SER A 259 26.10 -4.82 -11.44
C SER A 259 25.11 -5.84 -12.03
N ALA A 260 24.15 -5.39 -12.83
CA ALA A 260 23.13 -6.22 -13.46
C ALA A 260 23.54 -6.75 -14.86
N ARG A 261 24.74 -6.43 -15.34
CA ARG A 261 25.22 -6.98 -16.62
C ARG A 261 25.42 -8.48 -16.50
N GLY A 262 24.64 -9.21 -17.26
CA GLY A 262 24.81 -10.66 -17.43
C GLY A 262 23.88 -11.57 -16.67
N ALA A 263 23.00 -11.12 -15.81
CA ALA A 263 21.93 -11.99 -15.29
C ALA A 263 20.94 -11.32 -14.33
N ASP A 264 21.36 -10.63 -13.25
CA ASP A 264 20.48 -10.74 -12.09
C ASP A 264 20.18 -9.40 -11.47
N TRP A 265 19.37 -8.59 -12.15
CA TRP A 265 18.75 -7.40 -11.58
C TRP A 265 18.12 -7.65 -10.20
N HIS A 266 17.68 -8.89 -9.95
CA HIS A 266 17.12 -9.31 -8.66
C HIS A 266 18.13 -9.04 -7.53
N TYR A 267 19.36 -9.56 -7.68
CA TYR A 267 20.38 -9.43 -6.64
C TYR A 267 20.91 -8.00 -6.51
N ALA A 268 21.03 -7.29 -7.63
CA ALA A 268 21.47 -5.89 -7.61
C ALA A 268 20.47 -4.99 -6.85
N ILE A 269 19.18 -5.15 -7.09
CA ILE A 269 18.12 -4.43 -6.37
C ILE A 269 18.05 -4.88 -4.90
N ASP A 270 18.08 -6.20 -4.65
CA ASP A 270 17.94 -6.73 -3.30
C ASP A 270 19.15 -6.39 -2.42
N ALA A 271 20.35 -6.23 -3.00
CA ALA A 271 21.55 -5.76 -2.31
C ALA A 271 21.46 -4.31 -1.84
N LEU A 272 20.69 -3.45 -2.55
CA LEU A 272 20.48 -2.06 -2.13
C LEU A 272 19.38 -1.89 -1.07
N ARG A 273 18.45 -2.83 -0.97
CA ARG A 273 17.27 -2.69 -0.10
C ARG A 273 17.59 -2.34 1.36
N PRO A 274 18.62 -2.90 2.01
CA PRO A 274 18.96 -2.50 3.37
C PRO A 274 19.32 -1.02 3.53
N PHE A 275 19.69 -0.34 2.44
CA PHE A 275 20.18 1.04 2.44
C PHE A 275 19.26 2.01 1.70
N THR A 276 18.12 1.56 1.17
CA THR A 276 17.24 2.44 0.37
C THR A 276 16.78 3.67 1.13
N GLN A 277 16.50 3.54 2.43
CA GLN A 277 16.11 4.67 3.27
C GLN A 277 17.29 5.63 3.51
N ASP A 278 18.49 5.12 3.73
CA ASP A 278 19.69 5.95 3.92
C ASP A 278 20.04 6.71 2.64
N ILE A 279 19.95 6.03 1.49
CA ILE A 279 20.14 6.64 0.17
C ILE A 279 19.11 7.75 -0.06
N TRP A 280 17.83 7.49 0.25
CA TRP A 280 16.76 8.46 0.09
C TRP A 280 16.94 9.68 0.98
N LYS A 281 17.27 9.49 2.25
CA LYS A 281 17.54 10.57 3.21
C LYS A 281 18.74 11.43 2.80
N ALA A 282 19.75 10.85 2.16
CA ALA A 282 20.93 11.55 1.69
C ALA A 282 20.69 12.36 0.39
N PHE A 283 19.59 12.10 -0.34
CA PHE A 283 19.25 12.90 -1.52
C PHE A 283 18.78 14.30 -1.16
N SER A 284 19.21 15.28 -1.96
CA SER A 284 18.60 16.61 -1.97
C SER A 284 17.13 16.56 -2.43
N ALA A 285 16.31 17.55 -2.08
CA ALA A 285 14.92 17.63 -2.53
C ALA A 285 14.79 17.58 -4.08
N PRO A 286 15.63 18.27 -4.88
CA PRO A 286 15.62 18.10 -6.34
C PRO A 286 15.94 16.68 -6.80
N ASP A 287 16.85 15.96 -6.10
CA ASP A 287 17.18 14.58 -6.46
C ASP A 287 16.05 13.62 -6.11
N ARG A 288 15.37 13.79 -4.96
CA ARG A 288 14.17 13.03 -4.60
C ARG A 288 13.07 13.21 -5.65
N LEU A 289 12.81 14.45 -6.07
CA LEU A 289 11.86 14.75 -7.14
C LEU A 289 12.26 14.07 -8.47
N ARG A 290 13.55 14.12 -8.83
CA ARG A 290 14.07 13.44 -10.04
C ARG A 290 13.88 11.92 -9.97
N VAL A 291 14.14 11.31 -8.82
CA VAL A 291 13.92 9.86 -8.62
C VAL A 291 12.44 9.51 -8.77
N ALA A 292 11.56 10.26 -8.12
CA ALA A 292 10.12 10.02 -8.20
C ALA A 292 9.56 10.18 -9.63
N GLN A 293 10.07 11.13 -10.41
CA GLN A 293 9.58 11.39 -11.77
C GLN A 293 10.20 10.47 -12.83
N ARG A 294 11.48 10.09 -12.70
CA ARG A 294 12.24 9.42 -13.77
C ARG A 294 12.59 7.98 -13.49
N TYR A 295 12.88 7.65 -12.22
CA TYR A 295 13.44 6.34 -11.87
C TYR A 295 12.46 5.47 -11.09
N PHE A 296 11.40 6.03 -10.52
CA PHE A 296 10.46 5.30 -9.69
C PHE A 296 9.76 4.15 -10.41
N ASN A 297 9.31 4.38 -11.65
CA ASN A 297 8.69 3.32 -12.45
C ASN A 297 9.68 2.20 -12.79
N LEU A 298 10.94 2.55 -13.10
CA LEU A 298 11.99 1.57 -13.37
C LEU A 298 12.35 0.77 -12.11
N TRP A 299 12.44 1.46 -10.96
CA TRP A 299 12.61 0.81 -9.66
C TRP A 299 11.47 -0.18 -9.39
N ASN A 300 10.23 0.25 -9.50
CA ASN A 300 9.05 -0.57 -9.25
C ASN A 300 8.98 -1.80 -10.16
N LEU A 301 9.33 -1.67 -11.43
CA LEU A 301 9.37 -2.77 -12.39
C LEU A 301 10.27 -3.94 -11.93
N HIS A 302 11.40 -3.61 -11.31
CA HIS A 302 12.40 -4.59 -10.86
C HIS A 302 12.22 -4.99 -9.40
N ARG A 303 11.60 -4.13 -8.59
CA ARG A 303 11.40 -4.32 -7.15
C ARG A 303 10.10 -5.05 -6.83
N HIS A 304 9.00 -4.65 -7.46
CA HIS A 304 7.68 -5.23 -7.23
C HIS A 304 7.43 -6.37 -8.24
N ARG A 305 8.10 -7.48 -7.98
CA ARG A 305 8.05 -8.69 -8.81
C ARG A 305 6.76 -9.47 -8.56
N CYS A 306 6.42 -10.35 -9.49
CA CYS A 306 5.31 -11.29 -9.37
C CYS A 306 5.81 -12.74 -9.34
N ASP A 307 4.92 -13.67 -9.02
CA ASP A 307 5.19 -15.09 -9.15
C ASP A 307 5.50 -15.47 -10.61
N ALA A 308 6.43 -16.43 -10.79
CA ALA A 308 6.90 -16.83 -12.12
C ALA A 308 5.79 -17.47 -12.96
N SER A 309 4.87 -18.22 -12.35
CA SER A 309 3.75 -18.87 -13.06
C SER A 309 2.75 -17.84 -13.58
N ILE A 310 2.47 -16.81 -12.78
CA ILE A 310 1.62 -15.67 -13.15
C ILE A 310 2.23 -14.92 -14.35
N ARG A 311 3.54 -14.65 -14.28
CA ARG A 311 4.23 -13.98 -15.37
C ARG A 311 4.23 -14.81 -16.65
N ALA A 312 4.46 -16.11 -16.57
CA ALA A 312 4.47 -17.02 -17.72
C ALA A 312 3.11 -17.08 -18.43
N GLN A 313 1.99 -17.01 -17.69
CA GLN A 313 0.65 -16.92 -18.30
C GLN A 313 0.48 -15.64 -19.12
N ALA A 314 0.89 -14.48 -18.57
CA ALA A 314 0.84 -13.22 -19.31
C ALA A 314 1.76 -13.22 -20.54
N ASP A 315 2.99 -13.75 -20.41
CA ASP A 315 3.92 -13.87 -21.54
C ASP A 315 3.38 -14.78 -22.64
N LYS A 316 2.68 -15.86 -22.30
CA LYS A 316 1.98 -16.73 -23.26
C LYS A 316 0.87 -15.97 -24.00
N ALA A 317 0.10 -15.13 -23.29
CA ALA A 317 -0.95 -14.30 -23.89
C ALA A 317 -0.36 -13.25 -24.86
N ILE A 318 0.80 -12.66 -24.53
CA ILE A 318 1.53 -11.75 -25.41
C ILE A 318 2.02 -12.48 -26.67
N ALA A 319 2.68 -13.62 -26.50
CA ALA A 319 3.20 -14.41 -27.61
C ALA A 319 2.09 -14.94 -28.54
N GLY A 320 0.93 -15.28 -27.97
CA GLY A 320 -0.26 -15.72 -28.70
C GLY A 320 -1.09 -14.60 -29.34
N GLY A 321 -0.71 -13.33 -29.14
CA GLY A 321 -1.39 -12.17 -29.71
C GLY A 321 -2.71 -11.78 -29.01
N THR A 322 -3.10 -12.47 -27.93
CA THR A 322 -4.32 -12.16 -27.16
C THR A 322 -4.14 -10.92 -26.26
N LEU A 323 -2.89 -10.64 -25.88
CA LEU A 323 -2.51 -9.46 -25.12
C LEU A 323 -1.50 -8.61 -25.90
N GLU A 324 -1.90 -7.42 -26.31
CA GLU A 324 -1.04 -6.41 -26.91
C GLU A 324 -0.47 -5.48 -25.83
N MET A 325 0.85 -5.23 -25.85
CA MET A 325 1.52 -4.26 -24.97
C MET A 325 1.80 -2.98 -25.76
N VAL A 326 1.14 -1.88 -25.40
CA VAL A 326 1.24 -0.60 -26.12
C VAL A 326 1.90 0.46 -25.25
N GLN A 327 2.98 1.03 -25.75
CA GLN A 327 3.62 2.18 -25.11
C GLN A 327 2.85 3.44 -25.43
N ALA A 328 2.03 3.91 -24.49
CA ALA A 328 1.24 5.12 -24.62
C ALA A 328 0.94 5.70 -23.26
N ARG A 329 0.67 7.00 -23.19
CA ARG A 329 0.16 7.69 -22.00
C ARG A 329 -1.32 7.99 -22.20
N CYS A 330 -2.18 7.38 -21.39
CA CYS A 330 -3.59 7.72 -21.37
C CYS A 330 -3.77 9.11 -20.71
N THR A 331 -4.50 10.00 -21.38
CA THR A 331 -4.72 11.38 -20.94
C THR A 331 -6.14 11.61 -20.45
N SER A 332 -7.13 11.01 -21.07
CA SER A 332 -8.54 11.08 -20.65
C SER A 332 -9.34 9.88 -21.15
N PHE A 333 -10.56 9.74 -20.61
CA PHE A 333 -11.51 8.68 -20.93
C PHE A 333 -12.86 9.33 -21.17
N HIS A 334 -13.56 8.86 -22.20
CA HIS A 334 -14.92 9.23 -22.47
C HIS A 334 -15.76 7.97 -22.68
N ALA A 335 -16.60 7.66 -21.69
CA ALA A 335 -17.39 6.44 -21.69
C ALA A 335 -18.82 6.73 -22.16
N ASP A 336 -19.44 5.78 -22.86
CA ASP A 336 -20.85 5.75 -23.20
C ASP A 336 -21.42 4.33 -23.03
N ALA A 337 -22.68 4.12 -23.38
CA ALA A 337 -23.35 2.82 -23.25
C ALA A 337 -22.70 1.71 -24.10
N ALA A 338 -21.98 2.04 -25.18
CA ALA A 338 -21.40 1.10 -26.13
C ALA A 338 -19.92 0.83 -25.88
N GLY A 339 -19.17 1.71 -25.20
CA GLY A 339 -17.76 1.55 -24.97
C GLY A 339 -17.08 2.76 -24.34
N VAL A 340 -15.75 2.81 -24.44
CA VAL A 340 -14.93 3.89 -23.90
C VAL A 340 -13.93 4.36 -24.95
N ASP A 341 -13.93 5.64 -25.24
CA ASP A 341 -12.88 6.30 -26.00
C ASP A 341 -11.74 6.65 -25.06
N VAL A 342 -10.57 6.10 -25.32
CA VAL A 342 -9.35 6.35 -24.57
C VAL A 342 -8.45 7.27 -25.37
N MET A 343 -8.21 8.47 -24.86
CA MET A 343 -7.28 9.41 -25.48
C MET A 343 -5.86 9.09 -25.05
N LEU A 344 -4.99 8.90 -26.02
CA LEU A 344 -3.62 8.44 -25.86
C LEU A 344 -2.65 9.50 -26.38
N LYS A 345 -1.52 9.62 -25.74
CA LYS A 345 -0.35 10.29 -26.29
C LYS A 345 0.73 9.24 -26.56
N ARG A 346 1.05 9.04 -27.85
CA ARG A 346 2.03 8.08 -28.32
C ARG A 346 3.01 8.77 -29.28
N ASP A 347 4.31 8.62 -29.04
CA ASP A 347 5.38 9.22 -29.86
C ASP A 347 5.21 10.72 -30.15
N GLY A 348 4.60 11.44 -29.17
CA GLY A 348 4.32 12.88 -29.28
C GLY A 348 2.98 13.22 -29.96
N HIS A 349 2.28 12.26 -30.54
CA HIS A 349 1.00 12.44 -31.24
C HIS A 349 -0.17 12.04 -30.35
N ASP A 350 -1.28 12.76 -30.49
CA ASP A 350 -2.54 12.41 -29.86
C ASP A 350 -3.30 11.40 -30.73
N GLU A 351 -3.80 10.34 -30.12
CA GLU A 351 -4.56 9.26 -30.76
C GLU A 351 -5.77 8.94 -29.88
N THR A 352 -6.90 8.60 -30.48
CA THR A 352 -8.06 8.07 -29.76
C THR A 352 -8.30 6.64 -30.18
N ARG A 353 -8.39 5.72 -29.20
CA ARG A 353 -8.79 4.32 -29.42
C ARG A 353 -10.04 4.00 -28.64
N ARG A 354 -10.97 3.29 -29.28
CA ARG A 354 -12.20 2.83 -28.68
C ARG A 354 -12.08 1.39 -28.22
N PHE A 355 -12.59 1.12 -27.02
CA PHE A 355 -12.66 -0.22 -26.41
C PHE A 355 -14.06 -0.48 -25.87
N ASP A 356 -14.48 -1.75 -25.86
CA ASP A 356 -15.77 -2.13 -25.30
C ASP A 356 -15.78 -2.02 -23.77
N LEU A 357 -14.62 -2.19 -23.13
CA LEU A 357 -14.44 -2.11 -21.68
C LEU A 357 -13.05 -1.60 -21.33
N VAL A 358 -12.91 -0.82 -20.28
CA VAL A 358 -11.62 -0.31 -19.78
C VAL A 358 -11.44 -0.60 -18.31
N PHE A 359 -10.31 -1.22 -17.94
CA PHE A 359 -9.86 -1.40 -16.56
C PHE A 359 -8.81 -0.36 -16.19
N LYS A 360 -9.10 0.51 -15.22
CA LYS A 360 -8.15 1.52 -14.72
C LYS A 360 -7.22 0.92 -13.66
N CYS A 361 -6.08 0.40 -14.09
CA CYS A 361 -5.03 -0.19 -13.23
C CYS A 361 -3.89 0.80 -12.96
N ILE A 362 -4.19 2.07 -12.77
CA ILE A 362 -3.22 3.20 -12.72
C ILE A 362 -2.49 3.35 -11.38
N GLY A 363 -2.72 2.44 -10.44
CA GLY A 363 -1.97 2.33 -9.19
C GLY A 363 -2.32 3.38 -8.13
N VAL A 364 -1.43 3.52 -7.16
CA VAL A 364 -1.57 4.42 -6.00
C VAL A 364 -1.22 5.85 -6.39
N ASN A 365 -1.99 6.79 -5.87
CA ASN A 365 -1.66 8.20 -5.92
C ASN A 365 -0.87 8.59 -4.66
N TYR A 366 0.41 8.92 -4.85
CA TYR A 366 1.28 9.33 -3.75
C TYR A 366 1.26 10.83 -3.47
N ALA A 367 0.61 11.64 -4.32
CA ALA A 367 0.53 13.07 -4.10
C ALA A 367 -0.43 13.38 -2.92
N VAL A 368 0.07 14.08 -1.91
CA VAL A 368 -0.71 14.48 -0.72
C VAL A 368 -1.95 15.32 -1.09
N ALA A 369 -1.88 16.10 -2.18
CA ALA A 369 -2.99 16.90 -2.67
C ALA A 369 -4.24 16.07 -3.03
N ASN A 370 -4.10 14.77 -3.22
CA ASN A 370 -5.19 13.87 -3.59
C ASN A 370 -5.83 13.14 -2.39
N ASN A 371 -5.36 13.44 -1.18
CA ASN A 371 -6.04 12.98 0.03
C ASN A 371 -6.71 14.19 0.70
N PRO A 372 -8.05 14.28 0.73
CA PRO A 372 -8.76 15.44 1.25
C PRO A 372 -8.43 15.75 2.70
N LEU A 373 -8.33 14.73 3.57
CA LEU A 373 -8.00 14.90 4.98
C LEU A 373 -6.59 15.48 5.13
N ILE A 374 -5.58 14.87 4.51
CA ILE A 374 -4.18 15.34 4.59
C ILE A 374 -4.06 16.76 4.05
N THR A 375 -4.67 17.05 2.89
CA THR A 375 -4.66 18.38 2.29
C THR A 375 -5.27 19.44 3.22
N LYS A 376 -6.37 19.12 3.88
CA LYS A 376 -7.03 20.00 4.85
C LYS A 376 -6.15 20.27 6.07
N LEU A 377 -5.49 19.22 6.60
CA LEU A 377 -4.61 19.35 7.75
C LEU A 377 -3.34 20.14 7.45
N ILE A 378 -2.76 20.00 6.25
CA ILE A 378 -1.64 20.82 5.78
C ILE A 378 -2.07 22.30 5.65
N LYS A 379 -3.22 22.58 5.02
CA LYS A 379 -3.72 23.96 4.89
C LYS A 379 -3.95 24.64 6.22
N LYS A 380 -4.27 23.90 7.27
CA LYS A 380 -4.43 24.42 8.64
C LYS A 380 -3.10 24.55 9.41
N GLY A 381 -2.00 24.10 8.84
CA GLY A 381 -0.69 24.08 9.50
C GLY A 381 -0.56 23.01 10.59
N LEU A 382 -1.50 22.04 10.67
CA LEU A 382 -1.43 20.94 11.62
C LEU A 382 -0.45 19.86 11.15
N LEU A 383 -0.33 19.63 9.85
CA LEU A 383 0.67 18.76 9.27
C LEU A 383 1.59 19.56 8.34
N ALA A 384 2.85 19.20 8.29
CA ALA A 384 3.80 19.75 7.34
C ALA A 384 3.94 18.82 6.11
N PRO A 385 3.98 19.33 4.88
CA PRO A 385 4.34 18.52 3.73
C PRO A 385 5.80 18.05 3.87
N ALA A 386 6.14 16.91 3.28
CA ALA A 386 7.54 16.56 3.06
C ALA A 386 8.22 17.60 2.15
N ASP A 387 9.55 17.56 2.06
CA ASP A 387 10.34 18.48 1.20
C ASP A 387 10.22 18.18 -0.31
N ASN A 388 9.13 17.53 -0.68
CA ASN A 388 8.76 17.17 -2.05
C ASN A 388 7.21 17.04 -2.12
N PRO A 389 6.58 16.95 -3.30
CA PRO A 389 5.12 16.93 -3.44
C PRO A 389 4.45 15.63 -2.97
N PHE A 390 5.20 14.69 -2.39
CA PHE A 390 4.71 13.39 -1.97
C PHE A 390 4.74 13.28 -0.46
N GLY A 391 3.61 12.97 0.17
CA GLY A 391 3.52 12.67 1.59
C GLY A 391 3.73 13.87 2.53
N ILE A 392 3.81 13.54 3.80
CA ILE A 392 3.97 14.48 4.92
C ILE A 392 5.29 14.25 5.63
N ALA A 393 5.80 15.29 6.29
CA ALA A 393 6.94 15.21 7.17
C ALA A 393 6.57 14.50 8.48
N ALA A 394 7.51 13.76 9.03
CA ALA A 394 7.40 13.16 10.35
C ALA A 394 8.79 13.05 10.99
N ASP A 395 8.83 12.89 12.31
CA ASP A 395 10.06 12.63 13.04
C ASP A 395 10.50 11.14 12.97
N ALA A 396 11.51 10.79 13.75
CA ALA A 396 12.02 9.44 13.82
C ALA A 396 11.04 8.42 14.47
N ALA A 397 10.07 8.87 15.24
CA ALA A 397 9.00 8.06 15.82
C ALA A 397 7.72 8.03 14.94
N PHE A 398 7.79 8.63 13.76
CA PHE A 398 6.68 8.84 12.83
C PHE A 398 5.58 9.76 13.37
N ARG A 399 5.93 10.70 14.26
CA ARG A 399 5.05 11.78 14.68
C ARG A 399 5.02 12.82 13.55
N ALA A 400 3.84 13.05 13.00
CA ALA A 400 3.60 14.08 12.01
C ALA A 400 3.13 15.41 12.66
N TYR A 401 2.65 15.33 13.90
CA TYR A 401 2.32 16.46 14.76
C TYR A 401 2.57 16.07 16.21
N ASP A 402 3.17 16.99 16.99
CA ASP A 402 3.36 16.88 18.43
C ASP A 402 3.13 18.28 19.01
N GLY A 403 2.00 18.46 19.69
CA GLY A 403 1.62 19.81 20.16
C GLY A 403 0.34 19.83 20.98
N ALA A 404 -0.36 20.97 20.95
CA ALA A 404 -1.55 21.19 21.74
C ALA A 404 -2.58 20.08 21.56
N GLY A 405 -2.90 19.40 22.67
CA GLY A 405 -3.94 18.37 22.74
C GLY A 405 -3.50 16.95 22.42
N GLY A 406 -2.27 16.72 21.95
CA GLY A 406 -1.78 15.36 21.74
C GLY A 406 -0.85 15.19 20.53
N VAL A 407 -0.69 13.95 20.08
CA VAL A 407 0.24 13.57 19.00
C VAL A 407 -0.51 12.94 17.83
N ILE A 408 -0.11 13.26 16.61
CA ILE A 408 -0.57 12.59 15.40
C ILE A 408 0.59 11.81 14.80
N HIS A 409 0.45 10.48 14.77
CA HIS A 409 1.38 9.61 14.09
C HIS A 409 0.89 9.30 12.67
N ALA A 410 1.81 8.99 11.77
CA ALA A 410 1.48 8.54 10.44
C ALA A 410 2.30 7.31 10.05
N LEU A 411 1.73 6.43 9.22
CA LEU A 411 2.46 5.31 8.62
C LEU A 411 1.94 4.98 7.23
N GLY A 412 2.76 4.30 6.46
CA GLY A 412 2.41 3.88 5.10
C GLY A 412 2.48 5.00 4.08
N THR A 413 1.50 5.04 3.18
CA THR A 413 1.46 5.97 2.05
C THR A 413 1.60 7.44 2.42
N PRO A 414 1.02 7.96 3.51
CA PRO A 414 1.25 9.35 3.93
C PRO A 414 2.73 9.73 4.12
N LEU A 415 3.58 8.76 4.43
CA LEU A 415 5.02 8.99 4.61
C LEU A 415 5.83 8.84 3.32
N PHE A 416 5.21 8.53 2.17
CA PHE A 416 5.95 8.46 0.92
C PHE A 416 6.51 9.84 0.56
N GLY A 417 7.82 9.91 0.33
CA GLY A 417 8.51 11.18 0.16
C GLY A 417 9.35 11.56 1.39
N HIS A 418 8.86 11.38 2.59
CA HIS A 418 9.67 11.32 3.81
C HIS A 418 10.51 10.02 3.84
N LEU A 419 9.86 8.90 3.52
CA LEU A 419 10.47 7.60 3.28
C LEU A 419 10.33 7.21 1.80
N PHE A 420 11.22 6.34 1.30
CA PHE A 420 11.17 5.88 -0.08
C PHE A 420 10.22 4.69 -0.28
N GLU A 421 10.38 3.63 0.47
CA GLU A 421 9.50 2.45 0.48
C GLU A 421 8.67 2.45 1.77
N THR A 422 7.33 2.49 1.64
CA THR A 422 6.45 2.68 2.80
C THR A 422 5.22 1.77 2.77
N THR A 423 5.03 0.96 1.72
CA THR A 423 3.75 0.30 1.46
C THR A 423 3.81 -1.23 1.48
N ALA A 424 4.99 -1.83 1.47
CA ALA A 424 5.12 -3.28 1.58
C ALA A 424 4.96 -3.74 3.04
N VAL A 425 4.40 -4.93 3.26
CA VAL A 425 4.19 -5.48 4.61
C VAL A 425 5.46 -5.44 5.47
N PRO A 426 6.65 -5.81 4.98
CA PRO A 426 7.88 -5.69 5.77
C PRO A 426 8.18 -4.28 6.27
N ASP A 427 7.87 -3.25 5.46
CA ASP A 427 8.11 -1.85 5.84
C ASP A 427 7.03 -1.35 6.80
N LEU A 428 5.77 -1.69 6.53
CA LEU A 428 4.62 -1.31 7.34
C LEU A 428 4.64 -1.92 8.74
N ARG A 429 5.05 -3.18 8.89
CA ARG A 429 5.12 -3.81 10.22
C ARG A 429 6.15 -3.14 11.12
N HIS A 430 7.31 -2.73 10.55
CA HIS A 430 8.34 -1.97 11.27
C HIS A 430 7.80 -0.61 11.71
N GLN A 431 7.13 0.12 10.81
CA GLN A 431 6.48 1.39 11.13
C GLN A 431 5.42 1.21 12.22
N ALA A 432 4.57 0.19 12.10
CA ALA A 432 3.51 -0.09 13.07
C ALA A 432 4.06 -0.41 14.47
N ALA A 433 5.12 -1.21 14.55
CA ALA A 433 5.79 -1.52 15.81
C ALA A 433 6.37 -0.26 16.46
N ARG A 434 7.00 0.62 15.66
CA ARG A 434 7.59 1.86 16.16
C ARG A 434 6.55 2.87 16.62
N VAL A 435 5.48 3.06 15.84
CA VAL A 435 4.33 3.91 16.25
C VAL A 435 3.71 3.39 17.53
N ALA A 436 3.47 2.09 17.63
CA ALA A 436 2.88 1.51 18.85
C ALA A 436 3.77 1.69 20.07
N ALA A 437 5.09 1.51 19.93
CA ALA A 437 6.03 1.72 21.03
C ALA A 437 6.04 3.18 21.51
N ASP A 438 5.99 4.15 20.60
CA ASP A 438 5.95 5.57 20.96
C ASP A 438 4.63 5.96 21.62
N VAL A 439 3.50 5.52 21.07
CA VAL A 439 2.16 5.75 21.66
C VAL A 439 2.08 5.20 23.09
N ILE A 440 2.57 3.97 23.33
CA ILE A 440 2.57 3.38 24.67
C ILE A 440 3.45 4.20 25.62
N ALA A 441 4.65 4.59 25.19
CA ALA A 441 5.54 5.40 26.02
C ALA A 441 4.90 6.74 26.43
N LEU A 442 4.19 7.40 25.51
CA LEU A 442 3.46 8.63 25.78
C LEU A 442 2.32 8.40 26.80
N ARG A 443 1.52 7.34 26.64
CA ARG A 443 0.40 7.05 27.56
C ARG A 443 0.88 6.66 28.94
N GLU A 444 1.89 5.82 29.06
CA GLU A 444 2.48 5.45 30.36
C GLU A 444 3.14 6.65 31.05
N GLY A 445 3.81 7.53 30.31
CA GLY A 445 4.35 8.78 30.83
C GLY A 445 3.28 9.70 31.38
N ALA A 446 2.17 9.90 30.65
CA ALA A 446 1.05 10.72 31.08
C ALA A 446 0.35 10.17 32.37
N LEU A 447 0.22 8.84 32.46
CA LEU A 447 -0.35 8.19 33.65
C LEU A 447 0.53 8.37 34.90
N ARG A 448 1.86 8.24 34.77
CA ARG A 448 2.80 8.47 35.86
C ARG A 448 2.76 9.91 36.36
N SER A 449 2.69 10.88 35.45
CA SER A 449 2.59 12.31 35.81
C SER A 449 1.30 12.62 36.55
N ARG A 450 0.16 12.04 36.17
CA ARG A 450 -1.12 12.20 36.89
C ARG A 450 -1.09 11.58 38.26
N ALA A 451 -0.47 10.40 38.41
CA ALA A 451 -0.34 9.74 39.72
C ALA A 451 0.58 10.52 40.67
N ALA A 452 1.65 11.12 40.20
CA ALA A 452 2.55 11.97 40.97
C ALA A 452 1.86 13.27 41.40
N GLY A 453 1.06 13.93 40.56
CA GLY A 453 0.33 15.16 40.90
C GLY A 453 -0.94 14.96 41.75
N ALA A 454 -1.43 13.73 41.89
CA ALA A 454 -2.56 13.41 42.79
C ALA A 454 -2.11 13.06 44.22
N GLY A 455 -0.80 12.98 44.44
CA GLY A 455 -0.19 12.70 45.77
C GLY A 455 0.33 13.94 46.49
N GLU A 456 0.22 15.13 45.89
CA GLU A 456 0.43 16.43 46.52
C GLU A 456 -0.94 17.07 46.90
#